data_702767f3aaf1b62cb4ba4ede248b905a
#
_entry.id   702767f3aaf1b62cb4ba4ede248b905a
#
_cell.length_a   1.000
_cell.length_b   1.000
_cell.length_c   1.000
_cell.angle_alpha   90.00
_cell.angle_beta   90.00
_cell.angle_gamma   90.00
#
_symmetry.space_group_name_H-M   'P 1'
#
loop_
_entity.id
_entity.type
_entity.pdbx_description
1 polymer ?
#
loop_
_entity_poly.entity_id
_entity_poly.type
_entity_poly.pdbx_seq_one_letter_code
_entity_poly.pdbx_strand_id
1 'polypeptide(L)'
;ADLAEIEPGGYLLYDATKPITKERVRGDVTAVGVPLTALCHETFTDARQRQLFKNVAYLGSLASLLSIDPAVVEAMLVEQYKGKAPLLDANRQAFRLGYDWTREHVEPLGLKVERRDCVGDRIFVDGNSAAGLGAVYGGATVCAWYPITPSTSVAEAFMRYCRKFRVDKATGKHRYAIVQAEDELASIGMVVGA
;
A
#
# COMPACT_ATOMS: atom_id res chain seq x y z
N ALA A 1 -11.20 9.88 -17.81
CA ALA A 1 -12.17 8.95 -17.23
C ALA A 1 -12.42 9.32 -15.76
N ASP A 2 -11.38 9.40 -14.98
CA ASP A 2 -11.43 9.50 -13.49
C ASP A 2 -12.17 10.75 -12.97
N LEU A 3 -12.08 11.90 -13.69
CA LEU A 3 -12.77 13.14 -13.29
C LEU A 3 -14.31 13.02 -13.34
N ALA A 4 -14.84 12.16 -14.19
CA ALA A 4 -16.28 11.95 -14.30
C ALA A 4 -16.85 11.13 -13.13
N GLU A 5 -16.00 10.37 -12.45
CA GLU A 5 -16.38 9.48 -11.35
C GLU A 5 -16.33 10.18 -9.98
N ILE A 6 -15.75 11.40 -9.92
CA ILE A 6 -15.71 12.14 -8.67
C ILE A 6 -17.09 12.66 -8.33
N GLU A 7 -17.56 12.38 -7.12
CA GLU A 7 -18.84 12.90 -6.62
C GLU A 7 -18.83 14.44 -6.55
N PRO A 8 -19.99 15.10 -6.77
CA PRO A 8 -20.12 16.55 -6.61
C PRO A 8 -19.62 17.01 -5.23
N GLY A 9 -18.81 18.07 -5.21
CA GLY A 9 -18.14 18.54 -3.99
C GLY A 9 -16.89 17.77 -3.59
N GLY A 10 -16.49 16.78 -4.41
CA GLY A 10 -15.30 15.96 -4.18
C GLY A 10 -13.99 16.70 -4.50
N TYR A 11 -12.88 16.05 -4.21
CA TYR A 11 -11.54 16.59 -4.36
C TYR A 11 -10.70 15.76 -5.33
N LEU A 12 -9.89 16.45 -6.12
CA LEU A 12 -8.88 15.84 -6.99
C LEU A 12 -7.49 16.30 -6.54
N LEU A 13 -6.70 15.41 -5.96
CA LEU A 13 -5.27 15.66 -5.74
C LEU A 13 -4.47 15.20 -6.97
N TYR A 14 -3.67 16.09 -7.54
CA TYR A 14 -2.89 15.78 -8.74
C TYR A 14 -1.48 16.38 -8.71
N ASP A 15 -0.58 15.85 -9.54
CA ASP A 15 0.77 16.37 -9.70
C ASP A 15 0.77 17.63 -10.58
N ALA A 16 0.86 18.79 -9.93
CA ALA A 16 0.83 20.10 -10.60
C ALA A 16 2.07 20.42 -11.45
N THR A 17 3.10 19.58 -11.44
CA THR A 17 4.20 19.68 -12.41
C THR A 17 3.67 19.52 -13.85
N LYS A 18 2.55 18.81 -14.01
CA LYS A 18 1.79 18.74 -15.26
C LYS A 18 0.42 19.38 -15.04
N PRO A 19 0.28 20.68 -15.35
CA PRO A 19 -0.95 21.40 -15.06
C PRO A 19 -2.14 20.78 -15.82
N ILE A 20 -3.26 20.68 -15.12
CA ILE A 20 -4.55 20.33 -15.72
C ILE A 20 -5.16 21.62 -16.25
N THR A 21 -5.64 21.61 -17.51
CA THR A 21 -6.33 22.77 -18.08
C THR A 21 -7.66 22.98 -17.34
N LYS A 22 -8.02 24.25 -17.08
CA LYS A 22 -9.23 24.61 -16.33
C LYS A 22 -10.51 24.01 -16.93
N GLU A 23 -10.55 23.88 -18.26
CA GLU A 23 -11.68 23.32 -18.99
C GLU A 23 -11.90 21.82 -18.72
N ARG A 24 -10.90 21.13 -18.19
CA ARG A 24 -10.99 19.70 -17.84
C ARG A 24 -11.47 19.48 -16.41
N VAL A 25 -11.40 20.46 -15.56
CA VAL A 25 -11.86 20.35 -14.17
C VAL A 25 -13.30 20.78 -14.09
N ARG A 26 -14.15 19.90 -13.60
CA ARG A 26 -15.56 20.21 -13.36
C ARG A 26 -15.67 21.31 -12.28
N GLY A 27 -16.65 22.22 -12.46
CA GLY A 27 -16.85 23.34 -11.53
C GLY A 27 -17.31 22.93 -10.12
N ASP A 28 -17.77 21.69 -9.96
CA ASP A 28 -18.22 21.08 -8.70
C ASP A 28 -17.17 20.20 -8.04
N VAL A 29 -15.92 20.19 -8.55
CA VAL A 29 -14.78 19.45 -7.98
C VAL A 29 -13.66 20.42 -7.62
N THR A 30 -13.11 20.25 -6.44
CA THR A 30 -11.96 21.03 -5.99
C THR A 30 -10.65 20.35 -6.40
N ALA A 31 -9.90 20.98 -7.31
CA ALA A 31 -8.61 20.46 -7.74
C ALA A 31 -7.47 21.00 -6.85
N VAL A 32 -6.73 20.11 -6.24
CA VAL A 32 -5.58 20.39 -5.37
C VAL A 32 -4.31 19.96 -6.09
N GLY A 33 -3.53 20.92 -6.54
CA GLY A 33 -2.27 20.67 -7.25
C GLY A 33 -1.07 20.70 -6.32
N VAL A 34 -0.31 19.61 -6.27
CA VAL A 34 1.00 19.54 -5.57
C VAL A 34 2.07 19.20 -6.60
N PRO A 35 3.17 19.95 -6.74
CA PRO A 35 4.17 19.74 -7.78
C PRO A 35 5.12 18.58 -7.43
N LEU A 36 4.56 17.38 -7.24
CA LEU A 36 5.25 16.19 -6.71
C LEU A 36 6.49 15.80 -7.51
N THR A 37 6.38 15.83 -8.84
CA THR A 37 7.52 15.50 -9.70
C THR A 37 8.63 16.54 -9.59
N ALA A 38 8.30 17.85 -9.54
CA ALA A 38 9.29 18.90 -9.38
C ALA A 38 10.00 18.80 -8.03
N LEU A 39 9.26 18.64 -6.95
CA LEU A 39 9.79 18.47 -5.60
C LEU A 39 10.76 17.27 -5.50
N CYS A 40 10.40 16.14 -6.09
CA CYS A 40 11.28 14.97 -6.12
C CYS A 40 12.52 15.20 -7.00
N HIS A 41 12.43 15.97 -8.09
CA HIS A 41 13.55 16.30 -8.94
C HIS A 41 14.57 17.19 -8.25
N GLU A 42 14.13 18.13 -7.44
CA GLU A 42 14.98 19.04 -6.68
C GLU A 42 15.68 18.34 -5.51
N THR A 43 15.02 17.33 -4.91
CA THR A 43 15.48 16.68 -3.68
C THR A 43 16.35 15.44 -3.95
N PHE A 44 16.02 14.64 -4.97
CA PHE A 44 16.69 13.37 -5.22
C PHE A 44 17.48 13.42 -6.54
N THR A 45 18.71 12.94 -6.52
CA THR A 45 19.60 12.94 -7.71
C THR A 45 19.36 11.74 -8.62
N ASP A 46 19.05 10.57 -8.08
CA ASP A 46 18.84 9.33 -8.83
C ASP A 46 17.45 9.28 -9.48
N ALA A 47 17.41 9.03 -10.80
CA ALA A 47 16.16 9.05 -11.59
C ALA A 47 15.16 7.95 -11.15
N ARG A 48 15.64 6.77 -10.75
CA ARG A 48 14.79 5.68 -10.28
C ARG A 48 14.20 6.01 -8.91
N GLN A 49 15.01 6.59 -8.04
CA GLN A 49 14.55 7.07 -6.74
C GLN A 49 13.47 8.15 -6.86
N ARG A 50 13.64 9.12 -7.75
CA ARG A 50 12.64 10.16 -8.02
C ARG A 50 11.26 9.57 -8.31
N GLN A 51 11.21 8.54 -9.16
CA GLN A 51 9.95 7.91 -9.53
C GLN A 51 9.31 7.13 -8.37
N LEU A 52 10.11 6.43 -7.56
CA LEU A 52 9.63 5.69 -6.39
C LEU A 52 9.16 6.63 -5.28
N PHE A 53 9.96 7.62 -4.95
CA PHE A 53 9.69 8.53 -3.84
C PHE A 53 8.56 9.52 -4.12
N LYS A 54 8.21 9.74 -5.39
CA LYS A 54 7.02 10.51 -5.74
C LYS A 54 5.75 9.95 -5.10
N ASN A 55 5.60 8.62 -5.04
CA ASN A 55 4.46 8.00 -4.38
C ASN A 55 4.47 8.22 -2.86
N VAL A 56 5.65 8.27 -2.26
CA VAL A 56 5.79 8.54 -0.82
C VAL A 56 5.55 10.02 -0.51
N ALA A 57 5.99 10.94 -1.38
CA ALA A 57 5.66 12.36 -1.28
C ALA A 57 4.14 12.60 -1.45
N TYR A 58 3.50 11.87 -2.38
CA TYR A 58 2.04 11.89 -2.52
C TYR A 58 1.33 11.44 -1.25
N LEU A 59 1.81 10.37 -0.59
CA LEU A 59 1.30 9.94 0.72
C LEU A 59 1.45 11.05 1.78
N GLY A 60 2.58 11.76 1.77
CA GLY A 60 2.81 12.92 2.64
C GLY A 60 1.77 14.02 2.42
N SER A 61 1.52 14.37 1.17
CA SER A 61 0.50 15.37 0.81
C SER A 61 -0.90 14.95 1.26
N LEU A 62 -1.29 13.69 1.03
CA LEU A 62 -2.56 13.15 1.51
C LEU A 62 -2.66 13.21 3.04
N ALA A 63 -1.61 12.85 3.75
CA ALA A 63 -1.60 12.89 5.21
C ALA A 63 -1.83 14.33 5.73
N SER A 64 -1.21 15.32 5.09
CA SER A 64 -1.43 16.73 5.41
C SER A 64 -2.87 17.16 5.15
N LEU A 65 -3.42 16.89 3.95
CA LEU A 65 -4.79 17.26 3.56
C LEU A 65 -5.87 16.63 4.45
N LEU A 66 -5.63 15.39 4.89
CA LEU A 66 -6.57 14.63 5.72
C LEU A 66 -6.33 14.79 7.22
N SER A 67 -5.42 15.68 7.62
CA SER A 67 -5.05 15.93 9.03
C SER A 67 -4.61 14.67 9.76
N ILE A 68 -3.94 13.74 9.05
CA ILE A 68 -3.35 12.53 9.65
C ILE A 68 -2.08 12.93 10.41
N ASP A 69 -1.95 12.46 11.66
CA ASP A 69 -0.74 12.67 12.45
C ASP A 69 0.48 12.04 11.73
N PRO A 70 1.49 12.84 11.34
CA PRO A 70 2.66 12.34 10.65
C PRO A 70 3.44 11.29 11.45
N ALA A 71 3.37 11.31 12.79
CA ALA A 71 4.01 10.34 13.64
C ALA A 71 3.49 8.90 13.40
N VAL A 72 2.22 8.75 13.02
CA VAL A 72 1.63 7.45 12.68
C VAL A 72 2.28 6.87 11.42
N VAL A 73 2.43 7.69 10.38
CA VAL A 73 3.05 7.25 9.12
C VAL A 73 4.54 6.97 9.33
N GLU A 74 5.24 7.81 10.10
CA GLU A 74 6.65 7.58 10.43
C GLU A 74 6.88 6.28 11.21
N ALA A 75 6.01 5.95 12.15
CA ALA A 75 6.07 4.68 12.88
C ALA A 75 5.89 3.47 11.94
N MET A 76 4.97 3.56 10.97
CA MET A 76 4.79 2.53 9.95
C MET A 76 6.01 2.37 9.05
N LEU A 77 6.66 3.48 8.65
CA LEU A 77 7.90 3.44 7.87
C LEU A 77 9.04 2.78 8.66
N VAL A 78 9.16 3.06 9.95
CA VAL A 78 10.16 2.41 10.83
C VAL A 78 9.95 0.90 10.88
N GLU A 79 8.72 0.45 11.02
CA GLU A 79 8.40 -0.98 11.06
C GLU A 79 8.70 -1.65 9.72
N GLN A 80 8.29 -1.03 8.61
CA GLN A 80 8.45 -1.57 7.26
C GLN A 80 9.92 -1.68 6.83
N TYR A 81 10.74 -0.69 7.19
CA TYR A 81 12.15 -0.63 6.80
C TYR A 81 13.12 -1.00 7.93
N LYS A 82 12.65 -1.76 8.91
CA LYS A 82 13.45 -2.23 10.05
C LYS A 82 14.75 -2.89 9.57
N GLY A 83 15.89 -2.38 10.08
CA GLY A 83 17.22 -2.86 9.69
C GLY A 83 17.75 -2.33 8.36
N LYS A 84 17.04 -1.41 7.69
CA LYS A 84 17.42 -0.80 6.39
C LYS A 84 17.46 0.72 6.50
N ALA A 85 18.34 1.25 7.37
CA ALA A 85 18.40 2.68 7.70
C ALA A 85 18.44 3.63 6.48
N PRO A 86 19.26 3.41 5.42
CA PRO A 86 19.28 4.31 4.28
C PRO A 86 17.95 4.39 3.53
N LEU A 87 17.19 3.28 3.46
CA LEU A 87 15.86 3.26 2.86
C LEU A 87 14.83 3.96 3.73
N LEU A 88 14.91 3.79 5.05
CA LEU A 88 14.06 4.47 6.00
C LEU A 88 14.23 5.98 5.90
N ASP A 89 15.46 6.46 5.93
CA ASP A 89 15.77 7.90 5.89
C ASP A 89 15.29 8.55 4.58
N ALA A 90 15.52 7.89 3.44
CA ALA A 90 15.05 8.38 2.15
C ALA A 90 13.49 8.41 2.06
N ASN A 91 12.80 7.41 2.60
CA ASN A 91 11.33 7.40 2.62
C ASN A 91 10.77 8.46 3.58
N ARG A 92 11.39 8.68 4.74
CA ARG A 92 11.04 9.78 5.65
C ARG A 92 11.20 11.13 4.98
N GLN A 93 12.32 11.36 4.31
CA GLN A 93 12.56 12.58 3.57
C GLN A 93 11.48 12.81 2.50
N ALA A 94 11.16 11.78 1.71
CA ALA A 94 10.13 11.87 0.69
C ALA A 94 8.73 12.14 1.30
N PHE A 95 8.39 11.48 2.39
CA PHE A 95 7.12 11.73 3.09
C PHE A 95 7.04 13.18 3.58
N ARG A 96 8.08 13.65 4.28
CA ARG A 96 8.13 15.03 4.79
C ARG A 96 8.08 16.05 3.67
N LEU A 97 8.74 15.81 2.56
CA LEU A 97 8.72 16.69 1.39
C LEU A 97 7.28 16.99 0.94
N GLY A 98 6.45 15.98 0.76
CA GLY A 98 5.05 16.16 0.38
C GLY A 98 4.18 16.74 1.50
N TYR A 99 4.38 16.27 2.73
CA TYR A 99 3.60 16.70 3.90
C TYR A 99 3.81 18.20 4.20
N ASP A 100 5.07 18.63 4.31
CA ASP A 100 5.41 19.99 4.71
C ASP A 100 5.06 20.99 3.59
N TRP A 101 5.37 20.64 2.33
CA TRP A 101 4.99 21.49 1.20
C TRP A 101 3.48 21.71 1.16
N THR A 102 2.69 20.65 1.31
CA THR A 102 1.23 20.76 1.26
C THR A 102 0.68 21.58 2.41
N ARG A 103 1.20 21.39 3.61
CA ARG A 103 0.81 22.18 4.79
C ARG A 103 1.11 23.68 4.65
N GLU A 104 2.18 24.02 3.93
CA GLU A 104 2.62 25.41 3.76
C GLU A 104 1.91 26.13 2.61
N HIS A 105 1.46 25.40 1.59
CA HIS A 105 0.99 25.99 0.33
C HIS A 105 -0.48 25.71 0.01
N VAL A 106 -1.13 24.80 0.73
CA VAL A 106 -2.53 24.44 0.49
C VAL A 106 -3.37 24.79 1.71
N GLU A 107 -4.43 25.57 1.48
CA GLU A 107 -5.40 25.89 2.52
C GLU A 107 -6.08 24.60 3.05
N PRO A 108 -6.37 24.54 4.36
CA PRO A 108 -7.05 23.39 4.95
C PRO A 108 -8.40 23.12 4.29
N LEU A 109 -8.60 21.89 3.81
CA LEU A 109 -9.83 21.49 3.12
C LEU A 109 -10.98 21.14 4.09
N GLY A 110 -10.75 21.17 5.38
CA GLY A 110 -11.72 20.71 6.38
C GLY A 110 -11.91 19.21 6.44
N LEU A 111 -11.13 18.45 5.64
CA LEU A 111 -11.12 16.99 5.66
C LEU A 111 -10.30 16.49 6.84
N LYS A 112 -10.83 15.47 7.52
CA LYS A 112 -10.15 14.90 8.69
C LYS A 112 -10.37 13.40 8.79
N VAL A 113 -9.28 12.67 8.91
CA VAL A 113 -9.31 11.25 9.27
C VAL A 113 -8.94 11.11 10.74
N GLU A 114 -9.88 10.70 11.55
CA GLU A 114 -9.70 10.52 12.98
C GLU A 114 -9.44 9.05 13.34
N ARG A 115 -8.48 8.85 14.22
CA ARG A 115 -8.28 7.53 14.83
C ARG A 115 -9.50 7.20 15.70
N ARG A 116 -10.10 6.04 15.44
CA ARG A 116 -11.18 5.51 16.24
C ARG A 116 -10.82 4.12 16.75
N ASP A 117 -11.08 3.87 18.02
CA ASP A 117 -11.01 2.55 18.62
C ASP A 117 -12.43 1.97 18.73
N CYS A 118 -12.98 1.51 17.60
CA CYS A 118 -14.33 0.96 17.51
C CYS A 118 -14.35 -0.43 16.84
N VAL A 119 -13.20 -1.07 16.76
CA VAL A 119 -13.08 -2.41 16.13
C VAL A 119 -13.58 -3.51 17.08
N GLY A 120 -13.38 -3.36 18.39
CA GLY A 120 -13.73 -4.36 19.40
C GLY A 120 -13.01 -5.69 19.12
N ASP A 121 -13.73 -6.80 19.15
CA ASP A 121 -13.19 -8.14 18.89
C ASP A 121 -13.01 -8.47 17.39
N ARG A 122 -13.26 -7.52 16.50
CA ARG A 122 -13.07 -7.69 15.06
C ARG A 122 -11.64 -7.41 14.66
N ILE A 123 -11.22 -7.97 13.52
CA ILE A 123 -9.94 -7.66 12.89
C ILE A 123 -10.17 -6.90 11.58
N PHE A 124 -9.24 -6.06 11.22
CA PHE A 124 -9.16 -5.49 9.87
C PHE A 124 -8.25 -6.38 9.03
N VAL A 125 -8.80 -6.97 7.98
CA VAL A 125 -8.07 -7.91 7.11
C VAL A 125 -8.54 -7.75 5.67
N ASP A 126 -7.62 -7.78 4.72
CA ASP A 126 -7.94 -7.81 3.29
C ASP A 126 -8.44 -9.20 2.87
N GLY A 127 -9.20 -9.24 1.73
CA GLY A 127 -9.82 -10.48 1.25
C GLY A 127 -8.81 -11.59 0.96
N ASN A 128 -7.66 -11.27 0.38
CA ASN A 128 -6.63 -12.26 0.04
C ASN A 128 -5.98 -12.84 1.30
N SER A 129 -5.72 -12.01 2.30
CA SER A 129 -5.25 -12.48 3.62
C SER A 129 -6.29 -13.33 4.32
N ALA A 130 -7.57 -12.95 4.26
CA ALA A 130 -8.66 -13.75 4.82
C ALA A 130 -8.80 -15.11 4.11
N ALA A 131 -8.70 -15.13 2.77
CA ALA A 131 -8.72 -16.37 1.99
C ALA A 131 -7.55 -17.32 2.34
N GLY A 132 -6.34 -16.79 2.43
CA GLY A 132 -5.17 -17.55 2.86
C GLY A 132 -5.31 -18.12 4.28
N LEU A 133 -5.87 -17.34 5.21
CA LEU A 133 -6.17 -17.81 6.57
C LEU A 133 -7.25 -18.89 6.57
N GLY A 134 -8.34 -18.67 5.82
CA GLY A 134 -9.44 -19.61 5.66
C GLY A 134 -8.98 -20.97 5.11
N ALA A 135 -8.09 -20.96 4.12
CA ALA A 135 -7.49 -22.18 3.57
C ALA A 135 -6.71 -22.98 4.65
N VAL A 136 -5.93 -22.30 5.50
CA VAL A 136 -5.21 -22.93 6.60
C VAL A 136 -6.19 -23.53 7.62
N TYR A 137 -7.23 -22.80 8.02
CA TYR A 137 -8.26 -23.30 8.95
C TYR A 137 -9.12 -24.40 8.32
N GLY A 138 -9.39 -24.34 7.01
CA GLY A 138 -10.07 -25.38 6.26
C GLY A 138 -9.26 -26.66 6.06
N GLY A 139 -8.00 -26.70 6.54
CA GLY A 139 -7.19 -27.91 6.53
C GLY A 139 -6.27 -28.06 5.33
N ALA A 140 -6.20 -27.07 4.41
CA ALA A 140 -5.29 -27.12 3.29
C ALA A 140 -3.82 -27.18 3.75
N THR A 141 -3.07 -28.13 3.18
CA THR A 141 -1.66 -28.37 3.48
C THR A 141 -0.75 -28.16 2.28
N VAL A 142 -1.31 -28.11 1.08
CA VAL A 142 -0.58 -27.88 -0.17
C VAL A 142 -1.10 -26.65 -0.86
N CYS A 143 -0.19 -25.82 -1.33
CA CYS A 143 -0.49 -24.67 -2.19
C CYS A 143 0.43 -24.72 -3.41
N ALA A 144 -0.13 -25.03 -4.57
CA ALA A 144 0.56 -24.82 -5.84
C ALA A 144 0.05 -23.53 -6.48
N TRP A 145 0.95 -22.67 -6.89
CA TRP A 145 0.63 -21.33 -7.38
C TRP A 145 1.67 -20.85 -8.39
N TYR A 146 1.33 -19.82 -9.15
CA TYR A 146 2.28 -19.11 -10.00
C TYR A 146 2.09 -17.60 -9.84
N PRO A 147 3.15 -16.77 -10.08
CA PRO A 147 3.09 -15.33 -9.85
C PRO A 147 2.15 -14.62 -10.84
N ILE A 148 1.01 -14.21 -10.36
CA ILE A 148 0.06 -13.37 -11.11
C ILE A 148 -0.71 -12.47 -10.14
N THR A 149 -0.82 -11.20 -10.47
CA THR A 149 -1.62 -10.24 -9.70
C THR A 149 -3.11 -10.41 -10.04
N PRO A 150 -4.01 -10.48 -9.06
CA PRO A 150 -3.80 -10.26 -7.62
C PRO A 150 -3.63 -11.54 -6.78
N SER A 151 -3.54 -12.73 -7.37
CA SER A 151 -3.58 -14.01 -6.65
C SER A 151 -2.32 -14.30 -5.83
N THR A 152 -1.16 -13.74 -6.21
CA THR A 152 0.12 -13.90 -5.49
C THR A 152 -0.03 -13.62 -3.98
N SER A 153 -0.77 -12.58 -3.61
CA SER A 153 -0.97 -12.23 -2.19
C SER A 153 -1.80 -13.24 -1.40
N VAL A 154 -2.63 -14.07 -2.05
CA VAL A 154 -3.31 -15.21 -1.41
C VAL A 154 -2.28 -16.28 -1.03
N ALA A 155 -1.40 -16.64 -1.95
CA ALA A 155 -0.34 -17.63 -1.70
C ALA A 155 0.64 -17.15 -0.62
N GLU A 156 1.03 -15.88 -0.65
CA GLU A 156 1.87 -15.27 0.37
C GLU A 156 1.20 -15.27 1.76
N ALA A 157 -0.10 -14.96 1.82
CA ALA A 157 -0.88 -15.02 3.05
C ALA A 157 -0.96 -16.46 3.58
N PHE A 158 -1.27 -17.44 2.71
CA PHE A 158 -1.26 -18.86 3.08
C PHE A 158 0.09 -19.28 3.64
N MET A 159 1.19 -18.94 2.96
CA MET A 159 2.56 -19.22 3.42
C MET A 159 2.83 -18.61 4.80
N ARG A 160 2.48 -17.35 5.01
CA ARG A 160 2.65 -16.64 6.29
C ARG A 160 1.90 -17.34 7.42
N TYR A 161 0.65 -17.74 7.19
CA TYR A 161 -0.15 -18.43 8.17
C TYR A 161 0.30 -19.88 8.41
N CYS A 162 0.74 -20.61 7.38
CA CYS A 162 1.33 -21.93 7.54
C CYS A 162 2.58 -21.89 8.41
N ARG A 163 3.48 -20.90 8.22
CA ARG A 163 4.65 -20.71 9.08
C ARG A 163 4.26 -20.51 10.56
N LYS A 164 3.14 -19.86 10.80
CA LYS A 164 2.65 -19.59 12.17
C LYS A 164 1.95 -20.79 12.79
N PHE A 165 1.15 -21.54 12.03
CA PHE A 165 0.22 -22.53 12.55
C PHE A 165 0.51 -23.98 12.15
N ARG A 166 1.36 -24.21 11.16
CA ARG A 166 1.64 -25.52 10.55
C ARG A 166 3.11 -25.97 10.66
N VAL A 167 3.83 -25.41 11.61
CA VAL A 167 5.19 -25.85 11.96
C VAL A 167 5.11 -26.56 13.31
N ASP A 168 5.63 -27.78 13.37
CA ASP A 168 5.74 -28.53 14.59
C ASP A 168 6.78 -27.88 15.52
N LYS A 169 6.34 -27.43 16.66
CA LYS A 169 7.21 -26.66 17.60
C LYS A 169 8.32 -27.48 18.23
N ALA A 170 8.15 -28.79 18.34
CA ALA A 170 9.14 -29.66 18.97
C ALA A 170 10.22 -30.09 17.98
N THR A 171 9.85 -30.34 16.71
CA THR A 171 10.73 -30.89 15.69
C THR A 171 11.17 -29.88 14.63
N GLY A 172 10.48 -28.71 14.56
CA GLY A 172 10.67 -27.73 13.49
C GLY A 172 10.15 -28.19 12.11
N LYS A 173 9.53 -29.36 12.02
CA LYS A 173 9.04 -29.89 10.74
C LYS A 173 7.83 -29.09 10.23
N HIS A 174 7.86 -28.77 8.96
CA HIS A 174 6.74 -28.15 8.26
C HIS A 174 5.68 -29.22 7.92
N ARG A 175 4.42 -28.95 8.26
CA ARG A 175 3.26 -29.78 7.91
C ARG A 175 2.48 -29.14 6.76
N TYR A 176 3.20 -28.61 5.79
CA TYR A 176 2.66 -27.97 4.59
C TYR A 176 3.72 -27.96 3.48
N ALA A 177 3.25 -27.87 2.23
CA ALA A 177 4.09 -27.66 1.06
C ALA A 177 3.58 -26.47 0.26
N ILE A 178 4.51 -25.65 -0.24
CA ILE A 178 4.21 -24.53 -1.11
C ILE A 178 5.13 -24.66 -2.32
N VAL A 179 4.52 -24.80 -3.50
CA VAL A 179 5.22 -25.03 -4.75
C VAL A 179 4.85 -23.92 -5.72
N GLN A 180 5.85 -23.23 -6.23
CA GLN A 180 5.65 -22.32 -7.34
C GLN A 180 5.71 -23.12 -8.64
N ALA A 181 4.60 -23.08 -9.37
CA ALA A 181 4.46 -23.64 -10.70
C ALA A 181 4.78 -22.57 -11.77
N GLU A 182 4.76 -22.95 -13.02
CA GLU A 182 4.99 -22.05 -14.14
C GLU A 182 3.69 -21.38 -14.63
N ASP A 183 2.60 -22.16 -14.62
CA ASP A 183 1.29 -21.72 -15.12
C ASP A 183 0.11 -22.38 -14.37
N GLU A 184 -1.11 -22.11 -14.84
CA GLU A 184 -2.36 -22.64 -14.30
C GLU A 184 -2.44 -24.16 -14.39
N LEU A 185 -2.08 -24.73 -15.55
CA LEU A 185 -2.17 -26.17 -15.78
C LEU A 185 -1.20 -26.94 -14.89
N ALA A 186 0.03 -26.44 -14.74
CA ALA A 186 0.99 -27.01 -13.81
C ALA A 186 0.51 -26.92 -12.37
N SER A 187 -0.04 -25.77 -11.96
CA SER A 187 -0.57 -25.56 -10.61
C SER A 187 -1.70 -26.54 -10.28
N ILE A 188 -2.70 -26.66 -11.16
CA ILE A 188 -3.84 -27.56 -10.93
C ILE A 188 -3.40 -29.04 -10.94
N GLY A 189 -2.48 -29.41 -11.86
CA GLY A 189 -1.92 -30.75 -11.92
C GLY A 189 -1.21 -31.13 -10.62
N MET A 190 -0.44 -30.24 -10.03
CA MET A 190 0.22 -30.45 -8.74
C MET A 190 -0.77 -30.66 -7.60
N VAL A 191 -1.86 -29.88 -7.56
CA VAL A 191 -2.89 -30.01 -6.51
C VAL A 191 -3.68 -31.32 -6.65
N VAL A 192 -4.00 -31.73 -7.89
CA VAL A 192 -4.69 -32.99 -8.15
C VAL A 192 -3.83 -34.21 -7.79
N GLY A 193 -2.49 -34.10 -7.94
CA GLY A 193 -1.54 -35.15 -7.62
C GLY A 193 -1.09 -35.22 -6.16
N ALA A 194 -1.46 -34.26 -5.34
CA ALA A 194 -1.05 -34.18 -3.95
C ALA A 194 -2.05 -34.85 -2.99
#